data_8a15b6b390b4da732c0f4ad37c084db0
#
_entry.id   8a15b6b390b4da732c0f4ad37c084db0
#
_cell.length_a   1.000
_cell.length_b   1.000
_cell.length_c   1.000
_cell.angle_alpha   90.00
_cell.angle_beta   90.00
_cell.angle_gamma   90.00
#
_symmetry.space_group_name_H-M   'P 1'
#
loop_
_entity.id
_entity.type
_entity.pdbx_description
1 polymer ?
#
loop_
_entity_poly.entity_id
_entity_poly.type
_entity_poly.pdbx_seq_one_letter_code
_entity_poly.pdbx_strand_id
1 'polypeptide(L)'
;MKLNNIELSFDNFASEMAKLKNEKHFDYLVTIIGEDFGEEGLGCIYILENTQTNERCSVKTIAKKVDGSDVIPTVINLWKVADLLEREVFDFVGIKFLGHPDMRRLFLRTDFQGYPLRKDFDMSPEANKFPCTDEPEDDFTVEYSLSEDGHLVATEKRRFDENDYVVNIGPNHPSTHGVLRLQTVIDGETVKRIYPHLGYIHRGIEKMWENMTYPQTLALTDRLNYLSAMMHRHALVGVIEEAMGIELSDRIRYIRTIMDELQRIASHLLYLGRTAQDLGALTAFLYCMRDREHVLNVMEETTGGRLIQNYYRIGGLQADIDPNFVQNVKTLCKYLRPMIQEYLDVFGDNVITHNRLEGVGPMNLEDCINYAVTGPAGRASGWKNDTRKRHPYDMYDKVEWKEITLTGCDSMDRYYVHIQELYQSLDIIEQLIDNIPEGEYYIKQKPIIKVPEGQWYFSVEGASGEFGVYLDSKGDKSPYRMKMRPMGLSLTGALDPMLRGQKIADLITTGAAIDFVIPDIDR
;
A
#
# COMPACT_ATOMS: atom_id res chain seq x y z
N MET A 1 -12.34 -9.04 -8.21
CA MET A 1 -12.20 -10.49 -8.51
C MET A 1 -12.78 -11.31 -7.35
N LYS A 2 -13.78 -12.14 -7.61
CA LYS A 2 -14.25 -13.11 -6.62
C LYS A 2 -13.17 -14.15 -6.39
N LEU A 3 -12.83 -14.43 -5.12
CA LEU A 3 -11.80 -15.42 -4.79
C LEU A 3 -12.36 -16.84 -4.80
N ASN A 4 -11.61 -17.74 -5.45
CA ASN A 4 -11.82 -19.17 -5.40
C ASN A 4 -10.55 -19.80 -4.82
N ASN A 5 -10.54 -20.00 -3.50
CA ASN A 5 -9.34 -20.39 -2.78
C ASN A 5 -8.92 -21.83 -3.10
N ILE A 6 -7.63 -22.01 -3.35
CA ILE A 6 -6.96 -23.31 -3.32
C ILE A 6 -6.74 -23.64 -1.84
N GLU A 7 -7.42 -24.66 -1.33
CA GLU A 7 -7.27 -25.06 0.07
C GLU A 7 -6.06 -25.98 0.22
N LEU A 8 -5.14 -25.58 1.11
CA LEU A 8 -3.95 -26.37 1.44
C LEU A 8 -3.96 -26.76 2.92
N SER A 9 -3.69 -28.03 3.18
CA SER A 9 -3.47 -28.50 4.55
C SER A 9 -2.11 -28.04 5.07
N PHE A 10 -1.97 -27.91 6.38
CA PHE A 10 -0.70 -27.54 7.04
C PHE A 10 0.49 -28.39 6.55
N ASP A 11 0.31 -29.70 6.42
CA ASP A 11 1.42 -30.62 6.08
C ASP A 11 1.92 -30.44 4.63
N ASN A 12 1.04 -30.03 3.71
CA ASN A 12 1.38 -29.82 2.30
C ASN A 12 1.68 -28.36 1.96
N PHE A 13 1.40 -27.43 2.86
CA PHE A 13 1.43 -26.00 2.59
C PHE A 13 2.78 -25.53 2.02
N ALA A 14 3.89 -25.78 2.72
CA ALA A 14 5.20 -25.30 2.31
C ALA A 14 5.63 -25.86 0.93
N SER A 15 5.36 -27.14 0.67
CA SER A 15 5.72 -27.79 -0.59
C SER A 15 4.88 -27.28 -1.78
N GLU A 16 3.58 -27.08 -1.58
CA GLU A 16 2.69 -26.58 -2.63
C GLU A 16 2.94 -25.08 -2.92
N MET A 17 3.21 -24.27 -1.88
CA MET A 17 3.60 -22.86 -2.07
C MET A 17 4.92 -22.75 -2.87
N ALA A 18 5.89 -23.63 -2.60
CA ALA A 18 7.13 -23.68 -3.38
C ALA A 18 6.87 -24.06 -4.86
N LYS A 19 5.97 -25.00 -5.13
CA LYS A 19 5.57 -25.35 -6.51
C LYS A 19 4.85 -24.20 -7.20
N LEU A 20 3.94 -23.50 -6.51
CA LEU A 20 3.26 -22.32 -7.06
C LEU A 20 4.28 -21.28 -7.53
N LYS A 21 5.31 -20.98 -6.72
CA LYS A 21 6.35 -20.04 -7.10
C LYS A 21 7.24 -20.57 -8.21
N ASN A 22 7.86 -21.74 -8.01
CA ASN A 22 8.98 -22.19 -8.85
C ASN A 22 8.52 -22.87 -10.16
N GLU A 23 7.38 -23.56 -10.16
CA GLU A 23 6.88 -24.31 -11.32
C GLU A 23 5.78 -23.56 -12.07
N LYS A 24 4.90 -22.83 -11.33
CA LYS A 24 3.78 -22.07 -11.92
C LYS A 24 4.04 -20.58 -12.06
N HIS A 25 5.22 -20.12 -11.62
CA HIS A 25 5.69 -18.74 -11.72
C HIS A 25 4.78 -17.69 -11.06
N PHE A 26 4.12 -18.04 -9.95
CA PHE A 26 3.47 -17.07 -9.09
C PHE A 26 4.55 -16.38 -8.23
N ASP A 27 5.29 -15.49 -8.86
CA ASP A 27 6.50 -14.85 -8.31
C ASP A 27 6.20 -13.63 -7.45
N TYR A 28 4.99 -13.05 -7.55
CA TYR A 28 4.55 -11.91 -6.78
C TYR A 28 3.54 -12.32 -5.70
N LEU A 29 3.90 -12.11 -4.43
CA LEU A 29 2.99 -12.21 -3.28
C LEU A 29 2.32 -10.85 -3.07
N VAL A 30 1.05 -10.75 -3.44
CA VAL A 30 0.28 -9.49 -3.37
C VAL A 30 -0.02 -9.11 -1.92
N THR A 31 -0.55 -10.04 -1.13
CA THR A 31 -0.85 -9.84 0.31
C THR A 31 -1.11 -11.16 1.03
N ILE A 32 -1.01 -11.12 2.36
CA ILE A 32 -1.45 -12.21 3.27
C ILE A 32 -2.58 -11.65 4.13
N ILE A 33 -3.69 -12.35 4.19
CA ILE A 33 -4.86 -12.00 4.99
C ILE A 33 -4.97 -12.99 6.14
N GLY A 34 -4.73 -12.55 7.37
CA GLY A 34 -5.07 -13.31 8.56
C GLY A 34 -6.54 -13.15 8.91
N GLU A 35 -7.22 -14.26 9.18
CA GLU A 35 -8.64 -14.26 9.45
C GLU A 35 -9.03 -15.32 10.47
N ASP A 36 -10.04 -14.99 11.27
CA ASP A 36 -10.74 -15.90 12.18
C ASP A 36 -11.96 -16.44 11.42
N PHE A 37 -11.88 -17.69 10.97
CA PHE A 37 -12.95 -18.38 10.22
C PHE A 37 -14.01 -19.02 11.13
N GLY A 38 -14.05 -18.63 12.39
CA GLY A 38 -15.01 -19.15 13.37
C GLY A 38 -14.76 -20.63 13.71
N GLU A 39 -15.72 -21.51 13.37
CA GLU A 39 -15.61 -22.94 13.70
C GLU A 39 -14.45 -23.66 12.97
N GLU A 40 -14.01 -23.16 11.82
CA GLU A 40 -12.86 -23.72 11.09
C GLU A 40 -11.52 -23.38 11.80
N GLY A 41 -11.49 -22.33 12.62
CA GLY A 41 -10.31 -21.86 13.34
C GLY A 41 -9.64 -20.67 12.70
N LEU A 42 -8.43 -20.35 13.14
CA LEU A 42 -7.63 -19.27 12.58
C LEU A 42 -6.90 -19.73 11.32
N GLY A 43 -6.74 -18.85 10.35
CA GLY A 43 -6.03 -19.19 9.12
C GLY A 43 -5.59 -17.97 8.32
N CYS A 44 -4.99 -18.25 7.17
CA CYS A 44 -4.51 -17.23 6.24
C CYS A 44 -5.01 -17.48 4.82
N ILE A 45 -5.27 -16.37 4.11
CA ILE A 45 -5.43 -16.36 2.66
C ILE A 45 -4.24 -15.62 2.06
N TYR A 46 -3.57 -16.25 1.11
CA TYR A 46 -2.46 -15.68 0.34
C TYR A 46 -2.98 -15.33 -1.04
N ILE A 47 -2.79 -14.09 -1.48
CA ILE A 47 -3.07 -13.68 -2.86
C ILE A 47 -1.74 -13.62 -3.59
N LEU A 48 -1.63 -14.43 -4.64
CA LEU A 48 -0.44 -14.56 -5.48
C LEU A 48 -0.75 -14.11 -6.90
N GLU A 49 0.25 -13.58 -7.58
CA GLU A 49 0.14 -13.19 -8.98
C GLU A 49 1.36 -13.66 -9.78
N ASN A 50 1.11 -14.13 -10.99
CA ASN A 50 2.14 -14.41 -11.98
C ASN A 50 2.43 -13.12 -12.76
N THR A 51 3.63 -12.57 -12.62
CA THR A 51 3.99 -11.28 -13.23
C THR A 51 4.09 -11.31 -14.76
N GLN A 52 4.13 -12.49 -15.38
CA GLN A 52 4.20 -12.66 -16.84
C GLN A 52 2.83 -12.74 -17.48
N THR A 53 1.89 -13.43 -16.81
CA THR A 53 0.53 -13.68 -17.34
C THR A 53 -0.53 -12.77 -16.72
N ASN A 54 -0.20 -12.07 -15.62
CA ASN A 54 -1.12 -11.31 -14.77
C ASN A 54 -2.24 -12.16 -14.15
N GLU A 55 -2.06 -13.48 -14.10
CA GLU A 55 -3.01 -14.38 -13.47
C GLU A 55 -2.88 -14.28 -11.94
N ARG A 56 -4.00 -14.11 -11.26
CA ARG A 56 -4.08 -14.14 -9.79
C ARG A 56 -4.69 -15.42 -9.29
N CYS A 57 -4.13 -15.97 -8.23
CA CYS A 57 -4.73 -17.06 -7.47
C CYS A 57 -4.78 -16.73 -5.98
N SER A 58 -5.68 -17.39 -5.27
CA SER A 58 -5.77 -17.30 -3.81
C SER A 58 -5.59 -18.69 -3.20
N VAL A 59 -4.82 -18.73 -2.10
CA VAL A 59 -4.52 -19.96 -1.36
C VAL A 59 -5.00 -19.77 0.07
N LYS A 60 -5.87 -20.65 0.56
CA LYS A 60 -6.35 -20.67 1.95
C LYS A 60 -5.65 -21.80 2.71
N THR A 61 -5.20 -21.53 3.92
CA THR A 61 -4.72 -22.54 4.87
C THR A 61 -5.22 -22.24 6.26
N ILE A 62 -5.60 -23.28 7.00
CA ILE A 62 -5.99 -23.19 8.41
C ILE A 62 -4.78 -23.55 9.26
N ALA A 63 -4.56 -22.77 10.32
CA ALA A 63 -3.46 -22.98 11.26
C ALA A 63 -3.63 -24.29 12.04
N LYS A 64 -2.52 -24.98 12.27
CA LYS A 64 -2.49 -26.16 13.13
C LYS A 64 -2.29 -25.73 14.57
N LYS A 65 -3.03 -26.33 15.50
CA LYS A 65 -2.80 -26.10 16.94
C LYS A 65 -1.63 -26.95 17.45
N VAL A 66 -0.63 -26.28 17.99
CA VAL A 66 0.53 -26.90 18.65
C VAL A 66 0.75 -26.20 19.99
N ASP A 67 0.72 -26.95 21.08
CA ASP A 67 0.86 -26.45 22.47
C ASP A 67 -0.04 -25.24 22.79
N GLY A 68 -1.28 -25.27 22.29
CA GLY A 68 -2.26 -24.19 22.45
C GLY A 68 -2.06 -22.97 21.55
N SER A 69 -1.05 -22.96 20.70
CA SER A 69 -0.78 -21.90 19.72
C SER A 69 -1.20 -22.32 18.31
N ASP A 70 -1.70 -21.38 17.54
CA ASP A 70 -2.02 -21.56 16.13
C ASP A 70 -0.76 -21.28 15.29
N VAL A 71 -0.32 -22.24 14.46
CA VAL A 71 0.93 -22.16 13.70
C VAL A 71 0.73 -22.46 12.21
N ILE A 72 1.51 -21.77 11.36
CA ILE A 72 1.61 -21.99 9.89
C ILE A 72 3.10 -21.96 9.52
N PRO A 73 3.59 -22.78 8.56
CA PRO A 73 4.96 -22.62 8.03
C PRO A 73 5.16 -21.26 7.35
N THR A 74 6.31 -20.61 7.57
CA THR A 74 6.64 -19.33 6.90
C THR A 74 6.87 -19.50 5.40
N VAL A 75 6.56 -18.46 4.63
CA VAL A 75 6.91 -18.35 3.19
C VAL A 75 7.98 -17.30 2.90
N ILE A 76 8.64 -16.76 3.93
CA ILE A 76 9.66 -15.71 3.81
C ILE A 76 10.83 -16.11 2.89
N ASN A 77 11.15 -17.40 2.82
CA ASN A 77 12.19 -17.92 1.93
C ASN A 77 11.75 -17.93 0.45
N LEU A 78 10.45 -17.87 0.22
CA LEU A 78 9.87 -17.77 -1.12
C LEU A 78 9.67 -16.31 -1.52
N TRP A 79 9.06 -15.49 -0.65
CA TRP A 79 8.79 -14.06 -0.92
C TRP A 79 9.25 -13.22 0.28
N LYS A 80 10.16 -12.29 0.05
CA LYS A 80 10.74 -11.47 1.12
C LYS A 80 9.73 -10.52 1.78
N VAL A 81 8.71 -10.08 1.04
CA VAL A 81 7.63 -9.26 1.59
C VAL A 81 6.85 -9.98 2.70
N ALA A 82 6.89 -11.31 2.75
CA ALA A 82 6.27 -12.11 3.79
C ALA A 82 6.78 -11.74 5.21
N ASP A 83 8.01 -11.22 5.34
CA ASP A 83 8.53 -10.72 6.63
C ASP A 83 7.52 -9.81 7.32
N LEU A 84 7.12 -8.72 6.69
CA LEU A 84 6.18 -7.78 7.29
C LEU A 84 4.73 -8.29 7.31
N LEU A 85 4.31 -9.01 6.26
CA LEU A 85 2.94 -9.49 6.15
C LEU A 85 2.62 -10.61 7.15
N GLU A 86 3.55 -11.52 7.42
CA GLU A 86 3.39 -12.57 8.44
C GLU A 86 3.41 -11.98 9.85
N ARG A 87 4.30 -11.01 10.11
CA ARG A 87 4.31 -10.25 11.37
C ARG A 87 3.02 -9.48 11.62
N GLU A 88 2.42 -8.91 10.58
CA GLU A 88 1.12 -8.27 10.67
C GLU A 88 0.02 -9.27 11.06
N VAL A 89 0.00 -10.46 10.44
CA VAL A 89 -0.96 -11.51 10.79
C VAL A 89 -0.75 -11.99 12.23
N PHE A 90 0.50 -12.19 12.64
CA PHE A 90 0.82 -12.52 14.03
C PHE A 90 0.31 -11.44 14.97
N ASP A 91 0.58 -10.18 14.68
CA ASP A 91 0.26 -9.05 15.54
C ASP A 91 -1.25 -8.89 15.77
N PHE A 92 -2.06 -9.09 14.74
CA PHE A 92 -3.51 -8.85 14.80
C PHE A 92 -4.36 -10.11 15.03
N VAL A 93 -3.89 -11.29 14.62
CA VAL A 93 -4.65 -12.56 14.71
C VAL A 93 -3.98 -13.58 15.63
N GLY A 94 -2.66 -13.49 15.80
CA GLY A 94 -1.90 -14.34 16.74
C GLY A 94 -1.49 -15.68 16.14
N ILE A 95 -1.43 -15.81 14.82
CA ILE A 95 -0.87 -16.98 14.15
C ILE A 95 0.66 -16.85 14.14
N LYS A 96 1.36 -17.87 14.63
CA LYS A 96 2.82 -17.92 14.65
C LYS A 96 3.35 -18.60 13.39
N PHE A 97 4.32 -17.99 12.72
CA PHE A 97 4.91 -18.55 11.51
C PHE A 97 6.20 -19.29 11.82
N LEU A 98 6.19 -20.61 11.58
CA LEU A 98 7.32 -21.48 11.88
C LEU A 98 8.50 -21.22 10.93
N GLY A 99 9.69 -20.97 11.49
CA GLY A 99 10.90 -20.64 10.74
C GLY A 99 11.01 -19.18 10.28
N HIS A 100 10.09 -18.32 10.72
CA HIS A 100 10.21 -16.88 10.50
C HIS A 100 11.26 -16.30 11.46
N PRO A 101 12.27 -15.55 10.97
CA PRO A 101 13.43 -15.15 11.79
C PRO A 101 13.12 -14.08 12.84
N ASP A 102 11.98 -13.38 12.72
CA ASP A 102 11.62 -12.27 13.61
C ASP A 102 10.10 -12.14 13.78
N MET A 103 9.52 -12.89 14.72
CA MET A 103 8.08 -12.88 15.01
C MET A 103 7.70 -11.89 16.12
N ARG A 104 8.30 -10.70 16.13
CA ARG A 104 7.86 -9.60 17.02
C ARG A 104 6.62 -8.92 16.44
N ARG A 105 5.85 -8.26 17.33
CA ARG A 105 4.75 -7.40 16.90
C ARG A 105 5.24 -6.35 15.90
N LEU A 106 4.37 -5.86 15.04
CA LEU A 106 4.72 -4.92 13.96
C LEU A 106 4.13 -3.52 14.21
N PHE A 107 2.85 -3.45 14.57
CA PHE A 107 2.10 -2.20 14.76
C PHE A 107 1.72 -1.95 16.21
N LEU A 108 1.40 -3.01 16.95
CA LEU A 108 1.01 -2.90 18.35
C LEU A 108 2.25 -2.91 19.24
N ARG A 109 2.12 -2.28 20.41
CA ARG A 109 3.17 -2.29 21.44
C ARG A 109 3.50 -3.73 21.84
N THR A 110 4.75 -3.97 22.21
CA THR A 110 5.22 -5.30 22.65
C THR A 110 4.47 -5.84 23.87
N ASP A 111 3.99 -4.94 24.74
CA ASP A 111 3.20 -5.26 25.95
C ASP A 111 1.69 -5.33 25.72
N PHE A 112 1.21 -5.17 24.47
CA PHE A 112 -0.22 -5.27 24.14
C PHE A 112 -0.75 -6.69 24.40
N GLN A 113 -1.90 -6.80 25.06
CA GLN A 113 -2.50 -8.09 25.39
C GLN A 113 -3.58 -8.49 24.36
N GLY A 114 -3.47 -9.71 23.84
CA GLY A 114 -4.44 -10.27 22.89
C GLY A 114 -4.18 -9.90 21.43
N TYR A 115 -5.18 -10.16 20.58
CA TYR A 115 -5.10 -10.05 19.12
C TYR A 115 -6.40 -9.43 18.56
N PRO A 116 -6.36 -8.15 18.14
CA PRO A 116 -7.58 -7.37 17.91
C PRO A 116 -8.52 -7.88 16.82
N LEU A 117 -7.99 -8.57 15.79
CA LEU A 117 -8.81 -9.06 14.68
C LEU A 117 -9.46 -10.42 14.95
N ARG A 118 -9.21 -11.07 16.09
CA ARG A 118 -10.00 -12.22 16.51
C ARG A 118 -11.43 -11.80 16.84
N LYS A 119 -12.38 -12.70 16.63
CA LYS A 119 -13.80 -12.41 16.88
C LYS A 119 -14.16 -12.42 18.37
N ASP A 120 -13.36 -13.10 19.20
CA ASP A 120 -13.49 -13.15 20.67
C ASP A 120 -12.77 -11.99 21.38
N PHE A 121 -12.09 -11.07 20.65
CA PHE A 121 -11.35 -9.96 21.26
C PHE A 121 -12.30 -8.94 21.89
N ASP A 122 -12.11 -8.68 23.19
CA ASP A 122 -12.88 -7.69 23.93
C ASP A 122 -12.35 -6.27 23.66
N MET A 123 -13.16 -5.45 22.99
CA MET A 123 -12.86 -4.05 22.66
C MET A 123 -13.23 -3.05 23.76
N SER A 124 -13.68 -3.50 24.92
CA SER A 124 -14.05 -2.59 26.00
C SER A 124 -12.83 -1.79 26.52
N PRO A 125 -13.01 -0.51 26.90
CA PRO A 125 -11.92 0.29 27.46
C PRO A 125 -11.35 -0.31 28.76
N GLU A 126 -12.14 -1.08 29.48
CA GLU A 126 -11.75 -1.74 30.73
C GLU A 126 -10.75 -2.86 30.48
N ALA A 127 -10.94 -3.64 29.41
CA ALA A 127 -10.04 -4.73 29.02
C ALA A 127 -8.75 -4.21 28.36
N ASN A 128 -8.80 -3.02 27.76
CA ASN A 128 -7.70 -2.45 26.96
C ASN A 128 -7.06 -1.21 27.63
N LYS A 129 -6.82 -1.30 28.93
CA LYS A 129 -6.08 -0.26 29.66
C LYS A 129 -4.58 -0.44 29.41
N PHE A 130 -3.97 0.55 28.75
CA PHE A 130 -2.52 0.62 28.61
C PHE A 130 -1.90 1.47 29.72
N PRO A 131 -0.79 1.04 30.30
CA PRO A 131 -0.01 1.90 31.17
C PRO A 131 0.52 3.10 30.35
N CYS A 132 0.43 4.31 30.90
CA CYS A 132 1.08 5.51 30.36
C CYS A 132 2.58 5.48 30.68
N THR A 133 3.26 4.41 30.31
CA THR A 133 4.69 4.19 30.52
C THR A 133 5.37 4.05 29.17
N ASP A 134 6.69 4.24 29.15
CA ASP A 134 7.49 3.95 27.99
C ASP A 134 7.31 2.49 27.56
N GLU A 135 7.33 2.25 26.25
CA GLU A 135 7.28 0.90 25.71
C GLU A 135 8.53 0.13 26.15
N PRO A 136 8.40 -1.14 26.58
CA PRO A 136 9.56 -1.96 26.88
C PRO A 136 10.52 -2.06 25.71
N GLU A 137 11.83 -2.01 25.97
CA GLU A 137 12.83 -2.22 24.93
C GLU A 137 12.70 -3.62 24.32
N ASP A 138 12.81 -3.69 23.01
CA ASP A 138 12.64 -4.89 22.21
C ASP A 138 13.98 -5.26 21.55
N ASP A 139 14.90 -5.81 22.36
CA ASP A 139 16.27 -6.11 21.96
C ASP A 139 16.44 -7.48 21.31
N PHE A 140 15.42 -8.30 21.28
CA PHE A 140 15.50 -9.67 20.80
C PHE A 140 14.52 -9.91 19.64
N THR A 141 14.97 -10.66 18.63
CA THR A 141 14.08 -11.33 17.67
C THR A 141 13.61 -12.65 18.26
N VAL A 142 12.43 -13.11 17.84
CA VAL A 142 11.85 -14.38 18.28
C VAL A 142 11.57 -15.24 17.06
N GLU A 143 12.16 -16.43 17.02
CA GLU A 143 11.91 -17.45 16.00
C GLU A 143 11.15 -18.63 16.63
N TYR A 144 10.07 -19.07 15.96
CA TYR A 144 9.33 -20.27 16.38
C TYR A 144 9.67 -21.45 15.47
N SER A 145 9.94 -22.60 16.08
CA SER A 145 10.20 -23.87 15.40
C SER A 145 9.51 -25.04 16.12
N LEU A 146 9.47 -26.21 15.49
CA LEU A 146 9.01 -27.43 16.15
C LEU A 146 10.22 -28.26 16.58
N SER A 147 10.19 -28.80 17.83
CA SER A 147 11.13 -29.80 18.30
C SER A 147 10.93 -31.14 17.57
N GLU A 148 11.86 -32.09 17.73
CA GLU A 148 11.73 -33.46 17.21
C GLU A 148 10.47 -34.18 17.74
N ASP A 149 10.05 -33.85 18.96
CA ASP A 149 8.84 -34.37 19.59
C ASP A 149 7.56 -33.62 19.17
N GLY A 150 7.66 -32.60 18.29
CA GLY A 150 6.54 -31.84 17.76
C GLY A 150 6.04 -30.71 18.67
N HIS A 151 6.78 -30.35 19.72
CA HIS A 151 6.47 -29.21 20.59
C HIS A 151 6.96 -27.88 20.01
N LEU A 152 6.25 -26.80 20.33
CA LEU A 152 6.61 -25.45 19.89
C LEU A 152 7.79 -24.92 20.73
N VAL A 153 8.87 -24.54 20.07
CA VAL A 153 10.06 -23.94 20.67
C VAL A 153 10.20 -22.50 20.20
N ALA A 154 10.40 -21.57 21.15
CA ALA A 154 10.74 -20.18 20.86
C ALA A 154 12.25 -19.99 21.10
N THR A 155 12.96 -19.46 20.11
CA THR A 155 14.38 -19.12 20.19
C THR A 155 14.53 -17.61 20.09
N GLU A 156 15.13 -17.01 21.12
CA GLU A 156 15.41 -15.58 21.16
C GLU A 156 16.84 -15.33 20.69
N LYS A 157 17.02 -14.31 19.84
CA LYS A 157 18.32 -13.88 19.35
C LYS A 157 18.45 -12.37 19.52
N ARG A 158 19.58 -11.93 20.08
CA ARG A 158 19.86 -10.50 20.26
C ARG A 158 19.97 -9.80 18.90
N ARG A 159 19.33 -8.63 18.77
CA ARG A 159 19.25 -7.85 17.53
C ARG A 159 20.51 -7.08 17.23
N PHE A 160 21.18 -6.59 18.26
CA PHE A 160 22.34 -5.73 18.16
C PHE A 160 23.53 -6.39 18.84
N ASP A 161 24.68 -6.29 18.20
CA ASP A 161 25.95 -6.69 18.81
C ASP A 161 26.45 -5.59 19.76
N GLU A 162 27.34 -5.94 20.71
CA GLU A 162 27.85 -4.99 21.73
C GLU A 162 28.61 -3.81 21.10
N ASN A 163 29.12 -3.98 19.89
CA ASN A 163 29.87 -2.96 19.14
C ASN A 163 29.03 -2.23 18.09
N ASP A 164 27.73 -2.53 17.98
CA ASP A 164 26.86 -1.86 17.02
C ASP A 164 26.55 -0.44 17.49
N TYR A 165 26.73 0.52 16.59
CA TYR A 165 26.27 1.89 16.82
C TYR A 165 24.88 2.08 16.22
N VAL A 166 23.88 2.25 17.10
CA VAL A 166 22.46 2.35 16.72
C VAL A 166 21.98 3.78 16.79
N VAL A 167 21.47 4.29 15.67
CA VAL A 167 20.90 5.64 15.56
C VAL A 167 19.40 5.53 15.30
N ASN A 168 18.59 6.28 16.05
CA ASN A 168 17.16 6.41 15.81
C ASN A 168 16.87 7.66 14.96
N ILE A 169 16.25 7.46 13.79
CA ILE A 169 15.73 8.54 12.95
C ILE A 169 14.22 8.52 13.10
N GLY A 170 13.65 9.58 13.64
CA GLY A 170 12.25 9.63 14.07
C GLY A 170 12.04 9.11 15.51
N PRO A 171 10.79 8.94 15.99
CA PRO A 171 9.53 9.01 15.24
C PRO A 171 9.12 10.42 14.78
N ASN A 172 9.61 11.47 15.40
CA ASN A 172 9.30 12.85 15.03
C ASN A 172 10.51 13.50 14.33
N HIS A 173 10.62 13.25 13.02
CA HIS A 173 11.69 13.79 12.19
C HIS A 173 11.12 14.31 10.86
N PRO A 174 11.54 15.51 10.37
CA PRO A 174 11.00 16.08 9.13
C PRO A 174 11.12 15.18 7.91
N SER A 175 12.23 14.46 7.79
CA SER A 175 12.57 13.62 6.63
C SER A 175 11.86 12.26 6.60
N THR A 176 11.13 11.88 7.64
CA THR A 176 10.33 10.64 7.64
C THR A 176 8.93 10.85 7.04
N HIS A 177 8.57 12.09 6.68
CA HIS A 177 7.27 12.46 6.11
C HIS A 177 6.07 12.01 6.94
N GLY A 178 6.25 11.84 8.24
CA GLY A 178 5.24 11.38 9.19
C GLY A 178 5.88 10.73 10.41
N VAL A 179 5.08 10.03 11.21
CA VAL A 179 5.52 9.43 12.47
C VAL A 179 6.06 8.01 12.20
N LEU A 180 7.34 7.94 11.85
CA LEU A 180 8.06 6.70 11.57
C LEU A 180 9.40 6.72 12.29
N ARG A 181 9.74 5.65 13.02
CA ARG A 181 11.06 5.46 13.61
C ARG A 181 11.85 4.44 12.81
N LEU A 182 13.00 4.85 12.30
CA LEU A 182 13.97 3.97 11.65
C LEU A 182 15.15 3.77 12.60
N GLN A 183 15.23 2.59 13.18
CA GLN A 183 16.37 2.19 14.01
C GLN A 183 17.46 1.66 13.11
N THR A 184 18.51 2.45 12.95
CA THR A 184 19.55 2.23 11.93
C THR A 184 20.85 1.85 12.61
N VAL A 185 21.38 0.69 12.27
CA VAL A 185 22.72 0.23 12.68
C VAL A 185 23.73 0.77 11.67
N ILE A 186 24.74 1.49 12.15
CA ILE A 186 25.77 2.12 11.30
C ILE A 186 27.18 1.71 11.70
N ASP A 187 28.08 1.78 10.73
CA ASP A 187 29.52 1.70 10.89
C ASP A 187 30.17 2.95 10.27
N GLY A 188 30.59 3.87 11.13
CA GLY A 188 30.91 5.23 10.71
C GLY A 188 29.69 5.91 10.09
N GLU A 189 29.74 6.21 8.79
CA GLU A 189 28.61 6.78 8.03
C GLU A 189 27.83 5.73 7.22
N THR A 190 28.28 4.46 7.22
CA THR A 190 27.71 3.41 6.39
C THR A 190 26.60 2.67 7.13
N VAL A 191 25.46 2.51 6.47
CA VAL A 191 24.31 1.76 6.98
C VAL A 191 24.58 0.26 6.88
N LYS A 192 24.52 -0.45 8.00
CA LYS A 192 24.60 -1.92 8.06
C LYS A 192 23.23 -2.55 7.98
N ARG A 193 22.24 -2.00 8.68
CA ARG A 193 20.89 -2.53 8.78
C ARG A 193 19.90 -1.46 9.22
N ILE A 194 18.65 -1.60 8.78
CA ILE A 194 17.54 -0.72 9.19
C ILE A 194 16.39 -1.59 9.70
N TYR A 195 15.87 -1.21 10.86
CA TYR A 195 14.67 -1.78 11.45
C TYR A 195 13.58 -0.70 11.51
N PRO A 196 12.57 -0.75 10.63
CA PRO A 196 11.44 0.17 10.71
C PRO A 196 10.55 -0.20 11.90
N HIS A 197 10.20 0.80 12.70
CA HIS A 197 9.20 0.71 13.76
C HIS A 197 7.94 1.44 13.31
N LEU A 198 6.88 0.69 13.10
CA LEU A 198 5.57 1.12 12.61
C LEU A 198 4.57 1.21 13.78
N GLY A 199 3.36 1.70 13.50
CA GLY A 199 2.24 1.64 14.45
C GLY A 199 2.04 2.89 15.30
N TYR A 200 2.91 3.91 15.24
CA TYR A 200 2.74 5.13 16.04
C TYR A 200 1.42 5.86 15.79
N ILE A 201 0.85 5.70 14.60
CA ILE A 201 -0.45 6.29 14.21
C ILE A 201 -1.44 5.19 13.81
N HIS A 202 -1.25 3.95 14.28
CA HIS A 202 -2.20 2.87 14.05
C HIS A 202 -3.53 3.17 14.75
N ARG A 203 -4.63 3.05 14.01
CA ARG A 203 -5.98 3.42 14.46
C ARG A 203 -6.96 2.25 14.50
N GLY A 204 -6.53 1.04 14.14
CA GLY A 204 -7.37 -0.16 14.12
C GLY A 204 -8.53 -0.09 13.12
N ILE A 205 -8.32 0.52 11.95
CA ILE A 205 -9.37 0.79 10.95
C ILE A 205 -10.03 -0.51 10.48
N GLU A 206 -9.26 -1.57 10.26
CA GLU A 206 -9.78 -2.87 9.82
C GLU A 206 -10.75 -3.47 10.86
N LYS A 207 -10.45 -3.32 12.15
CA LYS A 207 -11.35 -3.75 13.23
C LYS A 207 -12.59 -2.86 13.33
N MET A 208 -12.45 -1.55 13.15
CA MET A 208 -13.59 -0.64 13.15
C MET A 208 -14.56 -0.96 12.01
N TRP A 209 -14.05 -1.33 10.83
CA TRP A 209 -14.88 -1.69 9.68
C TRP A 209 -15.80 -2.88 9.94
N GLU A 210 -15.38 -3.86 10.74
CA GLU A 210 -16.24 -5.01 11.11
C GLU A 210 -17.53 -4.58 11.84
N ASN A 211 -17.49 -3.43 12.52
CA ASN A 211 -18.62 -2.87 13.27
C ASN A 211 -19.37 -1.75 12.52
N MET A 212 -18.96 -1.42 11.29
CA MET A 212 -19.55 -0.38 10.47
C MET A 212 -20.39 -0.98 9.34
N THR A 213 -21.44 -0.26 8.92
CA THR A 213 -22.12 -0.60 7.67
C THR A 213 -21.26 -0.22 6.46
N TYR A 214 -21.44 -0.88 5.33
CA TYR A 214 -20.65 -0.61 4.12
C TYR A 214 -20.56 0.88 3.74
N PRO A 215 -21.64 1.69 3.76
CA PRO A 215 -21.52 3.13 3.52
C PRO A 215 -20.69 3.88 4.57
N GLN A 216 -20.68 3.43 5.82
CA GLN A 216 -19.89 4.07 6.88
C GLN A 216 -18.39 3.79 6.75
N THR A 217 -17.99 2.63 6.19
CA THR A 217 -16.57 2.29 5.99
C THR A 217 -15.88 3.30 5.09
N LEU A 218 -16.59 3.92 4.16
CA LEU A 218 -16.06 4.94 3.25
C LEU A 218 -15.47 6.16 3.97
N ALA A 219 -15.97 6.49 5.15
CA ALA A 219 -15.54 7.69 5.88
C ALA A 219 -14.07 7.64 6.35
N LEU A 220 -13.52 6.44 6.50
CA LEU A 220 -12.15 6.23 6.98
C LEU A 220 -11.12 6.11 5.86
N THR A 221 -11.54 5.75 4.65
CA THR A 221 -10.67 5.35 3.55
C THR A 221 -9.82 6.50 3.02
N ASP A 222 -10.41 7.67 2.81
CA ASP A 222 -9.72 8.85 2.26
C ASP A 222 -8.60 9.37 3.18
N ARG A 223 -8.64 8.97 4.46
CA ARG A 223 -7.68 9.42 5.49
C ARG A 223 -6.49 8.49 5.67
N LEU A 224 -6.45 7.39 4.92
CA LEU A 224 -5.31 6.45 4.91
C LEU A 224 -4.13 7.05 4.15
N ASN A 225 -4.39 7.45 2.91
CA ASN A 225 -3.43 8.19 2.12
C ASN A 225 -4.12 9.44 1.56
N TYR A 226 -3.92 10.55 2.22
CA TYR A 226 -4.53 11.82 1.83
C TYR A 226 -4.00 12.38 0.49
N LEU A 227 -2.93 11.80 -0.06
CA LEU A 227 -2.38 12.15 -1.38
C LEU A 227 -3.02 11.33 -2.51
N SER A 228 -3.57 10.16 -2.19
CA SER A 228 -4.28 9.27 -3.12
C SER A 228 -5.70 8.95 -2.62
N ALA A 229 -6.36 9.92 -1.96
CA ALA A 229 -7.62 9.73 -1.25
C ALA A 229 -8.73 9.12 -2.11
N MET A 230 -8.93 9.65 -3.33
CA MET A 230 -9.94 9.13 -4.26
C MET A 230 -9.65 7.70 -4.69
N MET A 231 -8.38 7.36 -4.99
CA MET A 231 -7.98 6.03 -5.43
C MET A 231 -8.19 4.99 -4.32
N HIS A 232 -7.88 5.32 -3.06
CA HIS A 232 -8.16 4.44 -1.93
C HIS A 232 -9.66 4.16 -1.78
N ARG A 233 -10.45 5.22 -1.88
CA ARG A 233 -11.90 5.10 -1.87
C ARG A 233 -12.42 4.32 -3.07
N HIS A 234 -11.80 4.48 -4.25
CA HIS A 234 -12.13 3.74 -5.46
C HIS A 234 -11.97 2.23 -5.24
N ALA A 235 -10.86 1.78 -4.66
CA ALA A 235 -10.67 0.36 -4.35
C ALA A 235 -11.76 -0.17 -3.42
N LEU A 236 -12.15 0.60 -2.40
CA LEU A 236 -13.18 0.18 -1.46
C LEU A 236 -14.58 0.14 -2.10
N VAL A 237 -14.98 1.16 -2.87
CA VAL A 237 -16.27 1.10 -3.57
C VAL A 237 -16.26 0.02 -4.64
N GLY A 238 -15.14 -0.16 -5.36
CA GLY A 238 -14.98 -1.16 -6.41
C GLY A 238 -15.16 -2.59 -5.91
N VAL A 239 -14.58 -2.96 -4.77
CA VAL A 239 -14.77 -4.31 -4.22
C VAL A 239 -16.22 -4.56 -3.80
N ILE A 240 -16.92 -3.55 -3.27
CA ILE A 240 -18.33 -3.67 -2.88
C ILE A 240 -19.23 -3.72 -4.12
N GLU A 241 -18.99 -2.88 -5.13
CA GLU A 241 -19.73 -2.83 -6.38
C GLU A 241 -19.59 -4.15 -7.15
N GLU A 242 -18.37 -4.69 -7.24
CA GLU A 242 -18.13 -6.00 -7.85
C GLU A 242 -18.85 -7.12 -7.09
N ALA A 243 -18.77 -7.13 -5.76
CA ALA A 243 -19.43 -8.13 -4.93
C ALA A 243 -20.95 -8.10 -5.05
N MET A 244 -21.52 -6.91 -5.26
CA MET A 244 -22.97 -6.72 -5.47
C MET A 244 -23.40 -6.87 -6.93
N GLY A 245 -22.47 -6.97 -7.88
CA GLY A 245 -22.76 -7.00 -9.31
C GLY A 245 -23.39 -5.71 -9.84
N ILE A 246 -22.94 -4.54 -9.32
CA ILE A 246 -23.44 -3.24 -9.76
C ILE A 246 -22.76 -2.85 -11.08
N GLU A 247 -23.54 -2.74 -12.14
CA GLU A 247 -23.05 -2.23 -13.43
C GLU A 247 -23.09 -0.70 -13.43
N LEU A 248 -21.92 -0.08 -13.47
CA LEU A 248 -21.78 1.38 -13.51
C LEU A 248 -22.06 1.92 -14.91
N SER A 249 -22.66 3.13 -14.99
CA SER A 249 -22.81 3.85 -16.25
C SER A 249 -21.43 4.28 -16.79
N ASP A 250 -21.32 4.42 -18.11
CA ASP A 250 -20.09 4.92 -18.72
C ASP A 250 -19.74 6.33 -18.22
N ARG A 251 -20.74 7.19 -17.96
CA ARG A 251 -20.50 8.51 -17.36
C ARG A 251 -19.73 8.43 -16.06
N ILE A 252 -20.12 7.52 -15.16
CA ILE A 252 -19.43 7.32 -13.87
C ILE A 252 -17.98 6.89 -14.10
N ARG A 253 -17.77 5.92 -14.99
CA ARG A 253 -16.44 5.39 -15.31
C ARG A 253 -15.51 6.46 -15.90
N TYR A 254 -16.03 7.29 -16.83
CA TYR A 254 -15.25 8.41 -17.40
C TYR A 254 -14.83 9.40 -16.32
N ILE A 255 -15.77 9.82 -15.48
CA ILE A 255 -15.50 10.81 -14.43
C ILE A 255 -14.51 10.25 -13.40
N ARG A 256 -14.69 8.99 -12.95
CA ARG A 256 -13.75 8.35 -12.01
C ARG A 256 -12.33 8.29 -12.58
N THR A 257 -12.17 7.87 -13.83
CA THR A 257 -10.85 7.82 -14.49
C THR A 257 -10.20 9.20 -14.55
N ILE A 258 -10.92 10.23 -14.95
CA ILE A 258 -10.39 11.61 -15.01
C ILE A 258 -10.00 12.10 -13.62
N MET A 259 -10.83 11.86 -12.61
CA MET A 259 -10.57 12.31 -11.24
C MET A 259 -9.40 11.55 -10.59
N ASP A 260 -9.24 10.26 -10.87
CA ASP A 260 -8.09 9.48 -10.41
C ASP A 260 -6.79 10.03 -11.02
N GLU A 261 -6.79 10.37 -12.31
CA GLU A 261 -5.59 10.93 -12.95
C GLU A 261 -5.30 12.36 -12.47
N LEU A 262 -6.31 13.19 -12.19
CA LEU A 262 -6.10 14.50 -11.54
C LEU A 262 -5.49 14.32 -10.12
N GLN A 263 -5.98 13.34 -9.37
CA GLN A 263 -5.41 13.01 -8.05
C GLN A 263 -3.96 12.51 -8.17
N ARG A 264 -3.64 11.71 -9.19
CA ARG A 264 -2.28 11.24 -9.48
C ARG A 264 -1.36 12.41 -9.79
N ILE A 265 -1.78 13.33 -10.64
CA ILE A 265 -1.01 14.55 -10.93
C ILE A 265 -0.75 15.35 -9.64
N ALA A 266 -1.78 15.58 -8.82
CA ALA A 266 -1.62 16.30 -7.57
C ALA A 266 -0.66 15.61 -6.59
N SER A 267 -0.64 14.27 -6.56
CA SER A 267 0.27 13.48 -5.73
C SER A 267 1.70 13.54 -6.26
N HIS A 268 1.90 13.34 -7.56
CA HIS A 268 3.23 13.41 -8.17
C HIS A 268 3.87 14.80 -8.06
N LEU A 269 3.09 15.87 -8.19
CA LEU A 269 3.59 17.23 -7.95
C LEU A 269 4.06 17.42 -6.50
N LEU A 270 3.36 16.86 -5.53
CA LEU A 270 3.82 16.89 -4.14
C LEU A 270 5.09 16.07 -3.94
N TYR A 271 5.15 14.85 -4.51
CA TYR A 271 6.34 14.00 -4.47
C TYR A 271 7.58 14.73 -5.02
N LEU A 272 7.48 15.32 -6.22
CA LEU A 272 8.57 16.08 -6.85
C LEU A 272 9.02 17.25 -5.98
N GLY A 273 8.06 18.01 -5.45
CA GLY A 273 8.33 19.12 -4.55
C GLY A 273 9.02 18.67 -3.26
N ARG A 274 8.54 17.60 -2.63
CA ARG A 274 9.12 17.07 -1.38
C ARG A 274 10.54 16.55 -1.60
N THR A 275 10.76 15.78 -2.66
CA THR A 275 12.11 15.31 -3.03
C THR A 275 13.08 16.49 -3.22
N ALA A 276 12.62 17.54 -3.92
CA ALA A 276 13.42 18.75 -4.08
C ALA A 276 13.71 19.45 -2.75
N GLN A 277 12.72 19.56 -1.87
CA GLN A 277 12.85 20.18 -0.54
C GLN A 277 13.86 19.42 0.34
N ASP A 278 13.80 18.09 0.36
CA ASP A 278 14.69 17.26 1.17
C ASP A 278 16.16 17.36 0.70
N LEU A 279 16.36 17.67 -0.58
CA LEU A 279 17.69 17.97 -1.15
C LEU A 279 18.06 19.47 -1.05
N GLY A 280 17.24 20.28 -0.41
CA GLY A 280 17.49 21.72 -0.18
C GLY A 280 17.07 22.65 -1.32
N ALA A 281 16.41 22.15 -2.37
CA ALA A 281 15.95 22.94 -3.52
C ALA A 281 14.56 23.55 -3.30
N LEU A 282 14.46 24.50 -2.38
CA LEU A 282 13.18 25.13 -1.98
C LEU A 282 12.43 25.78 -3.15
N THR A 283 13.11 26.36 -4.12
CA THR A 283 12.48 26.99 -5.29
C THR A 283 11.71 25.98 -6.11
N ALA A 284 12.28 24.79 -6.38
CA ALA A 284 11.60 23.73 -7.09
C ALA A 284 10.37 23.21 -6.32
N PHE A 285 10.48 23.08 -4.99
CA PHE A 285 9.33 22.78 -4.15
C PHE A 285 8.19 23.78 -4.33
N LEU A 286 8.48 25.09 -4.28
CA LEU A 286 7.46 26.13 -4.41
C LEU A 286 6.80 26.12 -5.79
N TYR A 287 7.53 25.78 -6.87
CA TYR A 287 6.95 25.67 -8.21
C TYR A 287 5.98 24.49 -8.29
N CYS A 288 6.36 23.33 -7.78
CA CYS A 288 5.45 22.18 -7.72
C CYS A 288 4.19 22.48 -6.89
N MET A 289 4.32 23.19 -5.77
CA MET A 289 3.18 23.57 -4.93
C MET A 289 2.28 24.60 -5.61
N ARG A 290 2.85 25.59 -6.32
CA ARG A 290 2.10 26.56 -7.13
C ARG A 290 1.18 25.83 -8.14
N ASP A 291 1.72 24.86 -8.85
CA ASP A 291 1.00 24.19 -9.92
C ASP A 291 0.02 23.15 -9.39
N ARG A 292 0.34 22.52 -8.26
CA ARG A 292 -0.57 21.65 -7.52
C ARG A 292 -1.84 22.38 -7.08
N GLU A 293 -1.76 23.66 -6.69
CA GLU A 293 -2.93 24.47 -6.32
C GLU A 293 -3.94 24.58 -7.48
N HIS A 294 -3.48 24.68 -8.73
CA HIS A 294 -4.38 24.70 -9.88
C HIS A 294 -5.16 23.38 -10.04
N VAL A 295 -4.51 22.22 -9.79
CA VAL A 295 -5.18 20.92 -9.80
C VAL A 295 -6.22 20.85 -8.69
N LEU A 296 -5.85 21.26 -7.47
CA LEU A 296 -6.74 21.23 -6.31
C LEU A 296 -7.96 22.15 -6.50
N ASN A 297 -7.82 23.28 -7.16
CA ASN A 297 -8.95 24.16 -7.47
C ASN A 297 -9.98 23.48 -8.38
N VAL A 298 -9.53 22.81 -9.44
CA VAL A 298 -10.43 22.05 -10.33
C VAL A 298 -11.15 20.91 -9.60
N MET A 299 -10.43 20.22 -8.71
CA MET A 299 -11.03 19.15 -7.90
C MET A 299 -12.06 19.71 -6.90
N GLU A 300 -11.75 20.83 -6.24
CA GLU A 300 -12.62 21.49 -5.26
C GLU A 300 -13.94 21.97 -5.90
N GLU A 301 -13.89 22.57 -7.08
CA GLU A 301 -15.09 23.04 -7.80
C GLU A 301 -16.11 21.93 -8.05
N THR A 302 -15.65 20.69 -8.26
CA THR A 302 -16.51 19.54 -8.53
C THR A 302 -16.88 18.77 -7.25
N THR A 303 -15.94 18.61 -6.33
CA THR A 303 -16.11 17.72 -5.18
C THR A 303 -16.39 18.45 -3.87
N GLY A 304 -16.11 19.74 -3.80
CA GLY A 304 -16.16 20.55 -2.58
C GLY A 304 -14.96 20.33 -1.63
N GLY A 305 -14.02 19.46 -2.00
CA GLY A 305 -12.85 19.11 -1.17
C GLY A 305 -11.53 19.27 -1.91
N ARG A 306 -10.53 19.83 -1.24
CA ARG A 306 -9.17 20.02 -1.81
C ARG A 306 -8.25 18.84 -1.57
N LEU A 307 -8.41 18.13 -0.45
CA LEU A 307 -7.50 17.07 -0.02
C LEU A 307 -8.25 15.75 0.21
N ILE A 308 -9.34 15.79 0.98
CA ILE A 308 -10.18 14.64 1.31
C ILE A 308 -11.55 14.89 0.66
N GLN A 309 -11.70 14.39 -0.58
CA GLN A 309 -12.84 14.77 -1.44
C GLN A 309 -14.13 14.05 -1.08
N ASN A 310 -14.09 12.83 -0.52
CA ASN A 310 -15.25 12.00 -0.22
C ASN A 310 -16.20 11.82 -1.43
N TYR A 311 -15.68 11.80 -2.65
CA TYR A 311 -16.45 11.94 -3.86
C TYR A 311 -17.09 10.64 -4.37
N TYR A 312 -16.37 9.51 -4.27
CA TYR A 312 -16.92 8.23 -4.75
C TYR A 312 -17.86 7.61 -3.72
N ARG A 313 -18.95 7.04 -4.22
CA ARG A 313 -19.98 6.30 -3.45
C ARG A 313 -20.21 4.95 -4.07
N ILE A 314 -20.77 4.03 -3.30
CA ILE A 314 -21.25 2.74 -3.81
C ILE A 314 -22.34 3.00 -4.84
N GLY A 315 -22.11 2.66 -6.09
CA GLY A 315 -23.00 2.89 -7.22
C GLY A 315 -22.76 4.22 -7.96
N GLY A 316 -21.65 4.95 -7.72
CA GLY A 316 -21.31 6.14 -8.51
C GLY A 316 -20.60 7.26 -7.75
N LEU A 317 -21.09 8.49 -7.92
CA LEU A 317 -20.50 9.72 -7.43
C LEU A 317 -21.40 10.44 -6.42
N GLN A 318 -20.84 11.31 -5.60
CA GLN A 318 -21.55 12.12 -4.62
C GLN A 318 -22.39 13.22 -5.29
N ALA A 319 -21.86 13.81 -6.34
CA ALA A 319 -22.49 14.84 -7.17
C ALA A 319 -22.01 14.69 -8.61
N ASP A 320 -22.72 15.30 -9.55
CA ASP A 320 -22.25 15.41 -10.93
C ASP A 320 -21.12 16.42 -11.02
N ILE A 321 -20.41 16.44 -12.17
CA ILE A 321 -19.34 17.40 -12.44
C ILE A 321 -19.87 18.83 -12.53
N ASP A 322 -19.02 19.79 -12.13
CA ASP A 322 -19.32 21.21 -12.30
C ASP A 322 -19.54 21.55 -13.80
N PRO A 323 -20.46 22.46 -14.14
CA PRO A 323 -20.71 22.86 -15.52
C PRO A 323 -19.47 23.35 -16.29
N ASN A 324 -18.48 23.91 -15.59
CA ASN A 324 -17.23 24.39 -16.18
C ASN A 324 -16.12 23.34 -16.13
N PHE A 325 -16.36 22.17 -15.56
CA PHE A 325 -15.34 21.14 -15.33
C PHE A 325 -14.52 20.82 -16.58
N VAL A 326 -15.19 20.55 -17.71
CA VAL A 326 -14.52 20.23 -18.97
C VAL A 326 -13.59 21.35 -19.41
N GLN A 327 -14.06 22.60 -19.33
CA GLN A 327 -13.25 23.76 -19.74
C GLN A 327 -12.07 23.98 -18.77
N ASN A 328 -12.28 23.85 -17.47
CA ASN A 328 -11.26 24.05 -16.46
C ASN A 328 -10.18 22.98 -16.53
N VAL A 329 -10.55 21.69 -16.72
CA VAL A 329 -9.59 20.60 -16.93
C VAL A 329 -8.76 20.81 -18.21
N LYS A 330 -9.36 21.20 -19.32
CA LYS A 330 -8.61 21.51 -20.57
C LYS A 330 -7.61 22.65 -20.37
N THR A 331 -8.04 23.68 -19.67
CA THR A 331 -7.17 24.83 -19.36
C THR A 331 -6.01 24.38 -18.48
N LEU A 332 -6.27 23.54 -17.49
CA LEU A 332 -5.27 22.95 -16.62
C LEU A 332 -4.27 22.09 -17.38
N CYS A 333 -4.72 21.18 -18.25
CA CYS A 333 -3.82 20.33 -19.07
C CYS A 333 -2.89 21.17 -19.93
N LYS A 334 -3.43 22.17 -20.62
CA LYS A 334 -2.64 23.10 -21.43
C LYS A 334 -1.62 23.89 -20.60
N TYR A 335 -1.97 24.27 -19.38
CA TYR A 335 -1.08 24.98 -18.45
C TYR A 335 0.03 24.07 -17.94
N LEU A 336 -0.28 22.83 -17.50
CA LEU A 336 0.67 21.97 -16.83
C LEU A 336 1.75 21.38 -17.76
N ARG A 337 1.45 21.11 -19.04
CA ARG A 337 2.42 20.48 -19.95
C ARG A 337 3.77 21.21 -20.03
N PRO A 338 3.83 22.54 -20.24
CA PRO A 338 5.12 23.25 -20.22
C PRO A 338 5.75 23.32 -18.83
N MET A 339 4.96 23.27 -17.74
CA MET A 339 5.48 23.33 -16.37
C MET A 339 6.26 22.06 -16.01
N ILE A 340 5.91 20.91 -16.57
CA ILE A 340 6.68 19.67 -16.35
C ILE A 340 8.12 19.81 -16.85
N GLN A 341 8.34 20.49 -17.97
CA GLN A 341 9.70 20.80 -18.44
C GLN A 341 10.42 21.77 -17.48
N GLU A 342 9.71 22.76 -16.92
CA GLU A 342 10.29 23.67 -15.92
C GLU A 342 10.85 22.93 -14.69
N TYR A 343 10.20 21.83 -14.24
CA TYR A 343 10.71 21.01 -13.12
C TYR A 343 12.02 20.30 -13.49
N LEU A 344 12.15 19.82 -14.72
CA LEU A 344 13.40 19.24 -15.21
C LEU A 344 14.50 20.31 -15.28
N ASP A 345 14.23 21.45 -15.90
CA ASP A 345 15.21 22.53 -16.08
C ASP A 345 15.72 23.09 -14.73
N VAL A 346 14.84 23.22 -13.74
CA VAL A 346 15.19 23.81 -12.43
C VAL A 346 15.82 22.81 -11.48
N PHE A 347 15.39 21.55 -11.51
CA PHE A 347 15.82 20.56 -10.55
C PHE A 347 16.31 19.26 -11.19
N GLY A 348 15.55 18.64 -12.09
CA GLY A 348 15.85 17.32 -12.65
C GLY A 348 17.22 17.25 -13.31
N ASP A 349 17.52 18.18 -14.20
CA ASP A 349 18.77 18.22 -14.99
C ASP A 349 19.93 18.91 -14.26
N ASN A 350 19.76 19.22 -12.97
CA ASN A 350 20.81 19.86 -12.18
C ASN A 350 21.87 18.84 -11.74
N VAL A 351 23.14 19.18 -11.90
CA VAL A 351 24.28 18.33 -11.52
C VAL A 351 24.24 17.90 -10.03
N ILE A 352 23.73 18.77 -9.14
CA ILE A 352 23.60 18.45 -7.72
C ILE A 352 22.54 17.36 -7.52
N THR A 353 21.44 17.45 -8.24
CA THR A 353 20.35 16.46 -8.21
C THR A 353 20.86 15.10 -8.69
N HIS A 354 21.56 15.07 -9.83
CA HIS A 354 22.19 13.84 -10.33
C HIS A 354 23.15 13.23 -9.30
N ASN A 355 24.04 14.00 -8.72
CA ASN A 355 24.99 13.52 -7.70
C ASN A 355 24.32 13.02 -6.41
N ARG A 356 23.07 13.45 -6.12
CA ARG A 356 22.34 13.05 -4.92
C ARG A 356 21.32 11.92 -5.15
N LEU A 357 20.92 11.65 -6.39
CA LEU A 357 19.90 10.66 -6.72
C LEU A 357 20.45 9.45 -7.49
N GLU A 358 21.47 9.65 -8.36
CA GLU A 358 22.05 8.55 -9.14
C GLU A 358 22.80 7.56 -8.24
N GLY A 359 22.51 6.27 -8.41
CA GLY A 359 23.09 5.18 -7.63
C GLY A 359 22.65 5.13 -6.17
N VAL A 360 21.72 5.98 -5.74
CA VAL A 360 21.21 6.04 -4.37
C VAL A 360 19.97 5.18 -4.21
N GLY A 361 19.96 4.33 -3.18
CA GLY A 361 18.87 3.40 -2.87
C GLY A 361 18.58 2.41 -4.02
N PRO A 362 19.60 1.72 -4.58
CA PRO A 362 19.40 0.83 -5.71
C PRO A 362 18.58 -0.40 -5.31
N MET A 363 17.70 -0.85 -6.21
CA MET A 363 16.95 -2.09 -6.05
C MET A 363 16.69 -2.73 -7.41
N ASN A 364 17.20 -3.92 -7.64
CA ASN A 364 17.03 -4.64 -8.89
C ASN A 364 15.60 -5.17 -9.05
N LEU A 365 15.26 -5.65 -10.26
CA LEU A 365 13.93 -6.14 -10.60
C LEU A 365 13.49 -7.33 -9.74
N GLU A 366 14.38 -8.29 -9.51
CA GLU A 366 14.08 -9.50 -8.73
C GLU A 366 13.71 -9.14 -7.28
N ASP A 367 14.49 -8.25 -6.67
CA ASP A 367 14.21 -7.78 -5.32
C ASP A 367 12.92 -6.95 -5.27
N CYS A 368 12.64 -6.11 -6.27
CA CYS A 368 11.36 -5.39 -6.35
C CYS A 368 10.15 -6.34 -6.32
N ILE A 369 10.20 -7.43 -7.08
CA ILE A 369 9.13 -8.45 -7.10
C ILE A 369 9.07 -9.18 -5.75
N ASN A 370 10.21 -9.61 -5.21
CA ASN A 370 10.28 -10.36 -3.95
C ASN A 370 9.83 -9.53 -2.73
N TYR A 371 10.07 -8.20 -2.73
CA TYR A 371 9.61 -7.29 -1.69
C TYR A 371 8.25 -6.63 -2.00
N ALA A 372 7.63 -7.00 -3.14
CA ALA A 372 6.35 -6.44 -3.59
C ALA A 372 6.36 -4.89 -3.73
N VAL A 373 7.47 -4.32 -4.18
CA VAL A 373 7.66 -2.88 -4.41
C VAL A 373 6.96 -2.48 -5.70
N THR A 374 5.67 -2.16 -5.63
CA THR A 374 4.85 -1.73 -6.78
C THR A 374 4.97 -0.23 -7.05
N GLY A 375 4.24 0.26 -8.05
CA GLY A 375 4.18 1.66 -8.39
C GLY A 375 5.42 2.19 -9.09
N PRO A 376 5.63 3.52 -9.07
CA PRO A 376 6.78 4.16 -9.69
C PRO A 376 8.11 3.60 -9.22
N ALA A 377 8.24 3.20 -7.94
CA ALA A 377 9.45 2.61 -7.40
C ALA A 377 9.81 1.27 -8.08
N GLY A 378 8.84 0.39 -8.30
CA GLY A 378 9.05 -0.86 -9.03
C GLY A 378 9.26 -0.63 -10.53
N ARG A 379 8.54 0.32 -11.12
CA ARG A 379 8.70 0.68 -12.55
C ARG A 379 10.07 1.28 -12.86
N ALA A 380 10.69 1.97 -11.92
CA ALA A 380 12.07 2.46 -12.03
C ALA A 380 13.10 1.31 -12.10
N SER A 381 12.73 0.11 -11.68
CA SER A 381 13.54 -1.10 -11.75
C SER A 381 13.16 -2.04 -12.91
N GLY A 382 12.37 -1.56 -13.86
CA GLY A 382 11.94 -2.30 -15.05
C GLY A 382 10.73 -3.20 -14.85
N TRP A 383 10.10 -3.20 -13.68
CA TRP A 383 8.94 -4.02 -13.43
C TRP A 383 7.67 -3.38 -14.01
N LYS A 384 7.08 -4.05 -14.99
CA LYS A 384 5.77 -3.69 -15.55
C LYS A 384 4.67 -4.11 -14.56
N ASN A 385 4.36 -3.23 -13.62
CA ASN A 385 3.47 -3.54 -12.49
C ASN A 385 2.21 -2.68 -12.41
N ASP A 386 1.96 -1.84 -13.40
CA ASP A 386 0.83 -0.91 -13.36
C ASP A 386 -0.52 -1.63 -13.38
N THR A 387 -1.28 -1.51 -12.30
CA THR A 387 -2.58 -2.17 -12.12
C THR A 387 -3.58 -1.76 -13.19
N ARG A 388 -3.49 -0.52 -13.70
CA ARG A 388 -4.35 -0.01 -14.80
C ARG A 388 -4.14 -0.78 -16.12
N LYS A 389 -2.97 -1.42 -16.31
CA LYS A 389 -2.66 -2.27 -17.46
C LYS A 389 -2.87 -3.75 -17.16
N ARG A 390 -2.47 -4.21 -15.96
CA ARG A 390 -2.57 -5.63 -15.58
C ARG A 390 -4.00 -6.08 -15.30
N HIS A 391 -4.76 -5.24 -14.60
CA HIS A 391 -6.15 -5.48 -14.19
C HIS A 391 -6.99 -4.24 -14.46
N PRO A 392 -7.26 -3.92 -15.74
CA PRO A 392 -7.94 -2.70 -16.14
C PRO A 392 -9.30 -2.54 -15.44
N TYR A 393 -9.57 -1.34 -14.98
CA TYR A 393 -10.84 -0.94 -14.41
C TYR A 393 -11.30 0.37 -15.05
N ASP A 394 -12.59 0.71 -14.90
CA ASP A 394 -13.25 1.87 -15.50
C ASP A 394 -12.91 2.07 -17.00
N MET A 395 -12.19 3.13 -17.39
CA MET A 395 -11.89 3.45 -18.78
C MET A 395 -10.43 3.18 -19.19
N TYR A 396 -9.60 2.59 -18.32
CA TYR A 396 -8.18 2.40 -18.61
C TYR A 396 -7.88 1.42 -19.75
N ASP A 397 -8.81 0.53 -20.11
CA ASP A 397 -8.73 -0.36 -21.28
C ASP A 397 -9.17 0.31 -22.59
N LYS A 398 -9.79 1.50 -22.52
CA LYS A 398 -10.32 2.26 -23.67
C LYS A 398 -9.46 3.42 -24.12
N VAL A 399 -8.39 3.73 -23.37
CA VAL A 399 -7.49 4.85 -23.64
C VAL A 399 -6.10 4.36 -24.03
N GLU A 400 -5.47 5.11 -24.90
CA GLU A 400 -4.09 4.85 -25.32
C GLU A 400 -3.10 5.59 -24.42
N TRP A 401 -2.25 4.85 -23.73
CA TRP A 401 -1.18 5.38 -22.89
C TRP A 401 -0.08 4.35 -22.70
N LYS A 402 1.08 4.79 -22.26
CA LYS A 402 2.25 3.93 -22.07
C LYS A 402 2.53 3.75 -20.58
N GLU A 403 2.74 2.52 -20.15
CA GLU A 403 3.35 2.26 -18.87
C GLU A 403 4.82 2.66 -18.91
N ILE A 404 5.22 3.56 -18.03
CA ILE A 404 6.58 4.08 -17.98
C ILE A 404 7.43 3.14 -17.14
N THR A 405 8.50 2.62 -17.73
CA THR A 405 9.50 1.80 -17.02
C THR A 405 10.90 2.26 -17.35
N LEU A 406 11.77 2.32 -16.35
CA LEU A 406 13.21 2.59 -16.46
C LEU A 406 14.00 1.45 -15.84
N THR A 407 15.30 1.39 -16.02
CA THR A 407 16.14 0.26 -15.60
C THR A 407 17.39 0.66 -14.81
N GLY A 408 17.55 1.93 -14.46
CA GLY A 408 18.65 2.38 -13.60
C GLY A 408 18.50 1.94 -12.14
N CYS A 409 17.29 1.58 -11.72
CA CYS A 409 16.99 0.95 -10.43
C CYS A 409 17.26 1.84 -9.21
N ASP A 410 17.47 3.14 -9.38
CA ASP A 410 17.88 4.07 -8.33
C ASP A 410 16.84 5.18 -8.08
N SER A 411 17.18 6.13 -7.22
CA SER A 411 16.31 7.25 -6.86
C SER A 411 16.12 8.23 -8.02
N MET A 412 17.10 8.34 -8.95
CA MET A 412 16.97 9.20 -10.11
C MET A 412 15.94 8.65 -11.11
N ASP A 413 15.96 7.34 -11.35
CA ASP A 413 14.96 6.69 -12.20
C ASP A 413 13.56 6.80 -11.60
N ARG A 414 13.43 6.69 -10.24
CA ARG A 414 12.13 6.92 -9.57
C ARG A 414 11.62 8.34 -9.80
N TYR A 415 12.50 9.33 -9.74
CA TYR A 415 12.15 10.71 -10.04
C TYR A 415 11.68 10.87 -11.51
N TYR A 416 12.40 10.31 -12.48
CA TYR A 416 12.02 10.38 -13.89
C TYR A 416 10.73 9.61 -14.22
N VAL A 417 10.46 8.48 -13.55
CA VAL A 417 9.17 7.78 -13.71
C VAL A 417 8.02 8.70 -13.32
N HIS A 418 8.10 9.38 -12.16
CA HIS A 418 7.04 10.31 -11.74
C HIS A 418 6.84 11.47 -12.71
N ILE A 419 7.92 12.03 -13.24
CA ILE A 419 7.86 13.08 -14.27
C ILE A 419 7.15 12.58 -15.55
N GLN A 420 7.52 11.40 -16.02
CA GLN A 420 6.93 10.87 -17.25
C GLN A 420 5.47 10.43 -17.06
N GLU A 421 5.11 9.97 -15.86
CA GLU A 421 3.72 9.65 -15.54
C GLU A 421 2.82 10.88 -15.50
N LEU A 422 3.33 12.07 -15.18
CA LEU A 422 2.54 13.31 -15.33
C LEU A 422 2.07 13.51 -16.76
N TYR A 423 2.94 13.28 -17.76
CA TYR A 423 2.54 13.36 -19.17
C TYR A 423 1.50 12.31 -19.53
N GLN A 424 1.65 11.07 -19.04
CA GLN A 424 0.69 10.01 -19.33
C GLN A 424 -0.69 10.28 -18.69
N SER A 425 -0.71 10.84 -17.48
CA SER A 425 -1.96 11.26 -16.83
C SER A 425 -2.67 12.37 -17.63
N LEU A 426 -1.92 13.35 -18.13
CA LEU A 426 -2.47 14.38 -19.00
C LEU A 426 -3.00 13.79 -20.31
N ASP A 427 -2.27 12.85 -20.95
CA ASP A 427 -2.69 12.18 -22.19
C ASP A 427 -3.99 11.38 -22.00
N ILE A 428 -4.16 10.69 -20.84
CA ILE A 428 -5.39 9.97 -20.51
C ILE A 428 -6.56 10.95 -20.34
N ILE A 429 -6.35 12.02 -19.56
CA ILE A 429 -7.40 13.04 -19.32
C ILE A 429 -7.84 13.67 -20.64
N GLU A 430 -6.91 14.09 -21.51
CA GLU A 430 -7.21 14.74 -22.77
C GLU A 430 -8.02 13.86 -23.73
N GLN A 431 -7.85 12.53 -23.70
CA GLN A 431 -8.64 11.59 -24.50
C GLN A 431 -10.09 11.44 -23.98
N LEU A 432 -10.29 11.59 -22.68
CA LEU A 432 -11.58 11.34 -22.06
C LEU A 432 -12.45 12.59 -21.92
N ILE A 433 -11.83 13.76 -21.68
CA ILE A 433 -12.53 14.95 -21.19
C ILE A 433 -13.57 15.49 -22.18
N ASP A 434 -13.35 15.33 -23.48
CA ASP A 434 -14.30 15.76 -24.51
C ASP A 434 -15.39 14.73 -24.81
N ASN A 435 -15.24 13.52 -24.29
CA ASN A 435 -16.06 12.37 -24.63
C ASN A 435 -16.88 11.85 -23.44
N ILE A 436 -17.02 12.64 -22.37
CA ILE A 436 -17.82 12.25 -21.22
C ILE A 436 -19.29 12.11 -21.68
N PRO A 437 -19.87 10.89 -21.64
CA PRO A 437 -21.23 10.69 -22.11
C PRO A 437 -22.25 11.34 -21.16
N GLU A 438 -23.44 11.65 -21.66
CA GLU A 438 -24.59 11.96 -20.82
C GLU A 438 -25.08 10.70 -20.11
N GLY A 439 -25.66 10.84 -18.94
CA GLY A 439 -26.20 9.73 -18.17
C GLY A 439 -26.23 9.98 -16.66
N GLU A 440 -26.60 8.94 -15.94
CA GLU A 440 -26.68 9.00 -14.48
C GLU A 440 -25.27 8.98 -13.88
N TYR A 441 -25.01 9.90 -12.95
CA TYR A 441 -23.78 9.93 -12.15
C TYR A 441 -23.88 9.09 -10.87
N TYR A 442 -25.05 8.56 -10.55
CA TYR A 442 -25.30 7.73 -9.38
C TYR A 442 -26.43 6.74 -9.63
N ILE A 443 -26.14 5.45 -9.43
CA ILE A 443 -27.11 4.36 -9.45
C ILE A 443 -27.68 4.17 -8.05
N LYS A 444 -28.94 4.52 -7.87
CA LYS A 444 -29.59 4.51 -6.56
C LYS A 444 -29.51 3.15 -5.87
N GLN A 445 -28.90 3.11 -4.71
CA GLN A 445 -28.80 1.92 -3.87
C GLN A 445 -29.91 1.88 -2.82
N LYS A 446 -30.16 0.69 -2.28
CA LYS A 446 -31.05 0.52 -1.13
C LYS A 446 -30.48 1.24 0.09
N PRO A 447 -31.31 1.77 1.02
CA PRO A 447 -30.81 2.43 2.24
C PRO A 447 -29.91 1.54 3.10
N ILE A 448 -30.17 0.23 3.11
CA ILE A 448 -29.33 -0.78 3.78
C ILE A 448 -28.70 -1.64 2.70
N ILE A 449 -27.39 -1.53 2.57
CA ILE A 449 -26.59 -2.34 1.67
C ILE A 449 -26.24 -3.64 2.39
N LYS A 450 -26.50 -4.77 1.73
CA LYS A 450 -26.07 -6.09 2.13
C LYS A 450 -25.30 -6.71 0.97
N VAL A 451 -24.04 -7.00 1.20
CA VAL A 451 -23.20 -7.69 0.21
C VAL A 451 -23.48 -9.18 0.31
N PRO A 452 -23.63 -9.91 -0.82
CA PRO A 452 -23.77 -11.36 -0.82
C PRO A 452 -22.65 -12.07 -0.06
N GLU A 453 -22.90 -13.31 0.35
CA GLU A 453 -21.87 -14.15 0.97
C GLU A 453 -20.78 -14.50 -0.04
N GLY A 454 -19.52 -14.35 0.39
CA GLY A 454 -18.33 -14.68 -0.41
C GLY A 454 -17.13 -13.82 -0.09
N GLN A 455 -16.05 -14.05 -0.85
CA GLN A 455 -14.78 -13.37 -0.69
C GLN A 455 -14.37 -12.71 -2.01
N TRP A 456 -13.92 -11.45 -1.94
CA TRP A 456 -13.51 -10.65 -3.09
C TRP A 456 -12.22 -9.90 -2.81
N TYR A 457 -11.47 -9.63 -3.86
CA TYR A 457 -10.33 -8.73 -3.85
C TYR A 457 -10.41 -7.80 -5.04
N PHE A 458 -10.22 -6.50 -4.80
CA PHE A 458 -10.16 -5.48 -5.83
C PHE A 458 -8.98 -4.56 -5.57
N SER A 459 -8.22 -4.21 -6.61
CA SER A 459 -7.11 -3.29 -6.49
C SER A 459 -7.13 -2.22 -7.57
N VAL A 460 -6.56 -1.08 -7.24
CA VAL A 460 -6.36 0.07 -8.11
C VAL A 460 -4.91 0.50 -8.07
N GLU A 461 -4.48 1.23 -9.10
CA GLU A 461 -3.18 1.88 -9.09
C GLU A 461 -3.28 3.21 -8.36
N GLY A 462 -2.79 3.27 -7.13
CA GLY A 462 -2.58 4.53 -6.42
C GLY A 462 -1.37 5.29 -7.00
N ALA A 463 -1.10 6.49 -6.48
CA ALA A 463 0.03 7.30 -6.97
C ALA A 463 1.39 6.65 -6.64
N SER A 464 1.50 5.97 -5.50
CA SER A 464 2.74 5.31 -5.05
C SER A 464 2.76 3.80 -5.32
N GLY A 465 1.71 3.23 -5.96
CA GLY A 465 1.63 1.81 -6.33
C GLY A 465 0.25 1.18 -6.14
N GLU A 466 0.22 -0.16 -6.18
CA GLU A 466 -1.03 -0.92 -6.03
C GLU A 466 -1.61 -0.77 -4.63
N PHE A 467 -2.85 -0.31 -4.55
CA PHE A 467 -3.68 -0.37 -3.35
C PHE A 467 -4.81 -1.37 -3.55
N GLY A 468 -5.00 -2.30 -2.62
CA GLY A 468 -6.01 -3.35 -2.71
C GLY A 468 -6.88 -3.47 -1.47
N VAL A 469 -8.10 -3.94 -1.67
CA VAL A 469 -9.04 -4.24 -0.59
C VAL A 469 -9.58 -5.65 -0.77
N TYR A 470 -9.39 -6.46 0.27
CA TYR A 470 -10.04 -7.76 0.44
C TYR A 470 -11.32 -7.57 1.25
N LEU A 471 -12.36 -8.28 0.88
CA LEU A 471 -13.66 -8.31 1.55
C LEU A 471 -14.13 -9.75 1.73
N ASP A 472 -14.40 -10.16 2.98
CA ASP A 472 -15.25 -11.32 3.32
C ASP A 472 -16.60 -10.82 3.82
N SER A 473 -17.68 -11.31 3.21
CA SER A 473 -19.06 -11.03 3.57
C SER A 473 -19.83 -12.30 3.89
N LYS A 474 -20.60 -12.27 4.98
CA LYS A 474 -21.53 -13.33 5.39
C LYS A 474 -23.00 -12.97 5.07
N GLY A 475 -23.24 -12.05 4.12
CA GLY A 475 -24.60 -11.62 3.74
C GLY A 475 -25.21 -10.55 4.63
N ASP A 476 -24.46 -9.98 5.56
CA ASP A 476 -24.89 -8.96 6.50
C ASP A 476 -24.71 -7.53 5.97
N LYS A 477 -25.15 -6.54 6.78
CA LYS A 477 -24.99 -5.10 6.52
C LYS A 477 -23.57 -4.56 6.79
N SER A 478 -22.75 -5.36 7.44
CA SER A 478 -21.36 -5.06 7.81
C SER A 478 -20.45 -6.15 7.26
N PRO A 479 -19.20 -5.83 6.90
CA PRO A 479 -18.24 -6.84 6.48
C PRO A 479 -17.89 -7.78 7.64
N TYR A 480 -17.69 -9.05 7.34
CA TYR A 480 -17.12 -10.00 8.31
C TYR A 480 -15.65 -9.72 8.53
N ARG A 481 -14.91 -9.52 7.43
CA ARG A 481 -13.51 -9.13 7.43
C ARG A 481 -13.23 -8.22 6.23
N MET A 482 -12.51 -7.13 6.46
CA MET A 482 -11.92 -6.32 5.39
C MET A 482 -10.43 -6.12 5.67
N LYS A 483 -9.60 -6.32 4.66
CA LYS A 483 -8.16 -6.15 4.73
C LYS A 483 -7.70 -5.19 3.65
N MET A 484 -6.88 -4.25 4.04
CA MET A 484 -6.18 -3.37 3.10
C MET A 484 -4.80 -3.92 2.74
N ARG A 485 -4.48 -3.91 1.47
CA ARG A 485 -3.11 -4.01 0.98
C ARG A 485 -2.60 -2.59 0.75
N PRO A 486 -1.87 -2.00 1.72
CA PRO A 486 -1.34 -0.66 1.59
C PRO A 486 -0.16 -0.62 0.61
N MET A 487 0.05 0.51 -0.03
CA MET A 487 1.22 0.71 -0.90
C MET A 487 2.51 0.82 -0.07
N GLY A 488 2.44 1.57 1.03
CA GLY A 488 3.60 1.96 1.82
C GLY A 488 4.27 0.83 2.61
N LEU A 489 3.55 -0.23 3.01
CA LEU A 489 4.11 -1.30 3.86
C LEU A 489 5.25 -2.05 3.15
N SER A 490 5.04 -2.48 1.91
CA SER A 490 6.07 -3.14 1.10
C SER A 490 7.25 -2.21 0.79
N LEU A 491 6.96 -0.94 0.50
CA LEU A 491 7.99 0.08 0.28
C LEU A 491 8.89 0.26 1.53
N THR A 492 8.28 0.28 2.72
CA THR A 492 9.02 0.39 3.98
C THR A 492 9.88 -0.85 4.24
N GLY A 493 9.38 -2.05 3.91
CA GLY A 493 10.15 -3.29 4.02
C GLY A 493 11.37 -3.35 3.08
N ALA A 494 11.32 -2.61 1.97
CA ALA A 494 12.40 -2.52 1.02
C ALA A 494 13.53 -1.54 1.43
N LEU A 495 13.32 -0.68 2.44
CA LEU A 495 14.34 0.29 2.87
C LEU A 495 15.65 -0.36 3.31
N ASP A 496 15.58 -1.45 4.07
CA ASP A 496 16.77 -2.14 4.55
C ASP A 496 17.66 -2.65 3.40
N PRO A 497 17.18 -3.45 2.44
CA PRO A 497 18.01 -3.88 1.32
C PRO A 497 18.49 -2.74 0.40
N MET A 498 17.69 -1.69 0.22
CA MET A 498 18.08 -0.51 -0.59
C MET A 498 19.24 0.28 0.02
N LEU A 499 19.36 0.28 1.34
CA LEU A 499 20.27 1.17 2.04
C LEU A 499 21.48 0.46 2.65
N ARG A 500 21.54 -0.86 2.67
CA ARG A 500 22.74 -1.59 3.13
C ARG A 500 23.95 -1.21 2.31
N GLY A 501 25.02 -0.75 3.00
CA GLY A 501 26.26 -0.29 2.37
C GLY A 501 26.20 1.14 1.82
N GLN A 502 25.04 1.80 1.86
CA GLN A 502 24.87 3.22 1.52
C GLN A 502 25.21 4.11 2.73
N LYS A 503 25.30 5.41 2.53
CA LYS A 503 25.53 6.36 3.62
C LYS A 503 24.25 6.69 4.36
N ILE A 504 24.34 7.07 5.62
CA ILE A 504 23.18 7.51 6.41
C ILE A 504 22.45 8.72 5.78
N ALA A 505 23.19 9.60 5.07
CA ALA A 505 22.59 10.71 4.32
C ALA A 505 21.68 10.23 3.17
N ASP A 506 21.97 9.06 2.59
CA ASP A 506 21.19 8.50 1.48
C ASP A 506 19.87 7.88 1.95
N LEU A 507 19.74 7.63 3.27
CA LEU A 507 18.47 7.17 3.86
C LEU A 507 17.36 8.22 3.67
N ILE A 508 17.66 9.50 3.87
CA ILE A 508 16.70 10.59 3.66
C ILE A 508 16.30 10.65 2.19
N THR A 509 17.28 10.62 1.30
CA THR A 509 17.07 10.65 -0.16
C THR A 509 16.25 9.45 -0.64
N THR A 510 16.60 8.24 -0.21
CA THR A 510 15.87 7.02 -0.57
C THR A 510 14.46 7.03 -0.01
N GLY A 511 14.29 7.44 1.26
CA GLY A 511 12.98 7.57 1.90
C GLY A 511 12.05 8.53 1.15
N ALA A 512 12.59 9.68 0.68
CA ALA A 512 11.85 10.60 -0.18
C ALA A 512 11.50 9.97 -1.55
N ALA A 513 12.46 9.25 -2.14
CA ALA A 513 12.34 8.72 -3.51
C ALA A 513 11.37 7.54 -3.65
N ILE A 514 11.06 6.81 -2.58
CA ILE A 514 10.10 5.68 -2.64
C ILE A 514 8.64 6.08 -2.41
N ASP A 515 8.36 7.35 -2.08
CA ASP A 515 7.02 7.94 -2.00
C ASP A 515 6.02 7.20 -1.10
N PHE A 516 6.44 6.81 0.10
CA PHE A 516 5.52 6.21 1.08
C PHE A 516 4.78 7.27 1.92
N VAL A 517 3.60 6.92 2.39
CA VAL A 517 2.76 7.74 3.28
C VAL A 517 2.46 6.96 4.55
N ILE A 518 2.86 7.48 5.72
CA ILE A 518 2.79 6.72 6.98
C ILE A 518 1.38 6.31 7.39
N PRO A 519 0.33 7.16 7.30
CA PRO A 519 -1.03 6.73 7.63
C PRO A 519 -1.57 5.59 6.76
N ASP A 520 -1.04 5.39 5.54
CA ASP A 520 -1.33 4.23 4.70
C ASP A 520 -0.69 2.95 5.26
N ILE A 521 0.52 3.07 5.79
CA ILE A 521 1.24 1.93 6.38
C ILE A 521 0.56 1.48 7.66
N ASP A 522 0.32 2.41 8.58
CA ASP A 522 -0.15 2.13 9.94
C ASP A 522 -1.66 1.81 10.02
N ARG A 523 -2.50 2.36 9.13
CA ARG A 523 -3.97 2.15 9.02
C ARG A 523 -4.77 2.33 10.29
#